data_bd5d4129457f963f50d523371a33eb97
#
_entry.id   bd5d4129457f963f50d523371a33eb97
#
_cell.length_a   1.000
_cell.length_b   1.000
_cell.length_c   1.000
_cell.angle_alpha   90.00
_cell.angle_beta   90.00
_cell.angle_gamma   90.00
#
_symmetry.space_group_name_H-M   'P 1'
#
loop_
_entity.id
_entity.type
_entity.pdbx_description
1 polymer ?
#
loop_
_entity_poly.entity_id
_entity_poly.type
_entity_poly.pdbx_seq_one_letter_code
_entity_poly.pdbx_strand_id
1 'polypeptide(L)'
;MHGDCSIRISGLGFTDDEIAACAARGGLLAIELDLASGNVCGCEACQQSPSPPLTLAEIAGLLRQAAAEGARRCVLANGDEAVHPQLRAIIDAAAELHMGVELLAGGGVIDSPLAGFLSERNVAVVVEYGESYDVALNHLKHAAGPPTAIAITADSTNREEISTLWRNARRDGVEPYLQIIKPGKSALQPGQIRSLMEELARIDSAEFGRAWPTPPALTGRSCKRHQFACHVTPCGTIFACVGVTIPLGNIRTESLHEIVELSEVLENLRDFHRKVKEPCGTCCQSVDCYGCRGAAYQLTGDYLAGDAICWKAEGIDIERLPADVAGLIPHGKKVRMADRLVQVGERIARTEFDVSSQCELLDPAGRLDEVAFIEMIAQSFAASHGYHLSLAERAVHRGLLLGAKDLVVHGEARLGDRLTVTVRKITRFGPFGVVEGEIRNQEGKLLAAGQVKVWRQEGENPA
;
A
#
# COMPACT_ATOMS: atom_id res chain seq x y z
N MET A 1 3.83 -32.91 -8.03
CA MET A 1 4.10 -31.53 -8.50
C MET A 1 3.55 -30.58 -7.47
N HIS A 2 4.35 -30.24 -6.47
CA HIS A 2 3.98 -29.24 -5.48
C HIS A 2 4.33 -27.87 -6.08
N GLY A 3 3.34 -27.24 -6.73
CA GLY A 3 3.49 -25.85 -7.17
C GLY A 3 3.78 -24.98 -5.95
N ASP A 4 4.73 -24.08 -6.10
CA ASP A 4 5.15 -23.12 -5.10
C ASP A 4 3.92 -22.37 -4.54
N CYS A 5 3.60 -22.59 -3.27
CA CYS A 5 2.39 -22.06 -2.61
C CYS A 5 2.47 -20.55 -2.41
N SER A 6 3.67 -19.97 -2.37
CA SER A 6 3.85 -18.51 -2.37
C SER A 6 3.28 -17.89 -3.65
N ILE A 7 3.40 -18.59 -4.79
CA ILE A 7 2.73 -18.26 -6.04
C ILE A 7 1.21 -18.46 -5.92
N ARG A 8 0.74 -19.47 -5.17
CA ARG A 8 -0.70 -19.69 -4.96
C ARG A 8 -1.35 -18.59 -4.15
N ILE A 9 -0.74 -18.18 -3.04
CA ILE A 9 -1.32 -17.14 -2.16
C ILE A 9 -1.39 -15.79 -2.89
N SER A 10 -0.38 -15.41 -3.63
CA SER A 10 -0.32 -14.13 -4.32
C SER A 10 -0.97 -14.13 -5.70
N GLY A 11 -0.79 -15.19 -6.46
CA GLY A 11 -1.42 -15.40 -7.76
C GLY A 11 -2.74 -16.18 -7.68
N LEU A 12 -3.18 -16.60 -6.48
CA LEU A 12 -4.40 -17.37 -6.23
C LEU A 12 -4.51 -18.64 -7.10
N GLY A 13 -3.37 -19.19 -7.51
CA GLY A 13 -3.27 -20.35 -8.38
C GLY A 13 -3.48 -20.07 -9.87
N PHE A 14 -3.56 -18.80 -10.27
CA PHE A 14 -3.57 -18.42 -11.69
C PHE A 14 -2.18 -18.37 -12.27
N THR A 15 -2.06 -18.76 -13.53
CA THR A 15 -0.82 -18.65 -14.30
C THR A 15 -0.59 -17.21 -14.77
N ASP A 16 0.66 -16.88 -15.12
CA ASP A 16 0.99 -15.57 -15.66
C ASP A 16 0.24 -15.27 -16.95
N ASP A 17 0.03 -16.29 -17.80
CA ASP A 17 -0.75 -16.14 -19.04
C ASP A 17 -2.24 -15.84 -18.76
N GLU A 18 -2.84 -16.47 -17.76
CA GLU A 18 -4.22 -16.17 -17.33
C GLU A 18 -4.34 -14.74 -16.80
N ILE A 19 -3.36 -14.30 -16.00
CA ILE A 19 -3.33 -12.94 -15.46
C ILE A 19 -3.15 -11.92 -16.58
N ALA A 20 -2.22 -12.16 -17.49
CA ALA A 20 -2.01 -11.27 -18.64
C ALA A 20 -3.24 -11.20 -19.55
N ALA A 21 -3.88 -12.34 -19.84
CA ALA A 21 -5.10 -12.39 -20.63
C ALA A 21 -6.27 -11.67 -19.92
N CYS A 22 -6.37 -11.77 -18.59
CA CYS A 22 -7.36 -11.04 -17.80
C CYS A 22 -7.11 -9.54 -17.85
N ALA A 23 -5.89 -9.09 -17.63
CA ALA A 23 -5.51 -7.69 -17.68
C ALA A 23 -5.83 -7.08 -19.07
N ALA A 24 -5.53 -7.82 -20.15
CA ALA A 24 -5.81 -7.37 -21.51
C ALA A 24 -7.30 -7.22 -21.82
N ARG A 25 -8.17 -8.02 -21.18
CA ARG A 25 -9.63 -7.92 -21.35
C ARG A 25 -10.29 -6.87 -20.46
N GLY A 26 -9.57 -6.37 -19.44
CA GLY A 26 -10.16 -5.52 -18.43
C GLY A 26 -11.07 -6.23 -17.42
N GLY A 27 -11.07 -7.57 -17.37
CA GLY A 27 -11.90 -8.37 -16.46
C GLY A 27 -11.29 -8.61 -15.07
N LEU A 28 -11.91 -9.54 -14.33
CA LEU A 28 -11.42 -10.00 -13.03
C LEU A 28 -11.20 -11.52 -13.07
N LEU A 29 -10.22 -12.02 -12.25
CA LEU A 29 -10.08 -13.44 -11.92
C LEU A 29 -10.42 -13.70 -10.45
N ALA A 30 -10.35 -12.68 -9.61
CA ALA A 30 -10.68 -12.77 -8.20
C ALA A 30 -11.37 -11.52 -7.69
N ILE A 31 -12.14 -11.70 -6.61
CA ILE A 31 -12.69 -10.61 -5.78
C ILE A 31 -12.20 -10.83 -4.35
N GLU A 32 -11.72 -9.79 -3.69
CA GLU A 32 -11.27 -9.82 -2.31
C GLU A 32 -12.27 -9.05 -1.45
N LEU A 33 -12.82 -9.70 -0.44
CA LEU A 33 -13.83 -9.15 0.46
C LEU A 33 -13.26 -8.97 1.85
N ASP A 34 -13.43 -7.79 2.39
CA ASP A 34 -13.26 -7.53 3.81
C ASP A 34 -14.64 -7.63 4.47
N LEU A 35 -14.81 -8.63 5.33
CA LEU A 35 -16.06 -8.91 6.04
C LEU A 35 -16.06 -8.38 7.47
N ALA A 36 -14.95 -7.81 7.94
CA ALA A 36 -14.82 -7.37 9.32
C ALA A 36 -15.96 -6.42 9.71
N SER A 37 -16.66 -6.75 10.79
CA SER A 37 -17.80 -6.01 11.32
C SER A 37 -17.40 -4.72 12.06
N GLY A 38 -16.13 -4.34 12.06
CA GLY A 38 -15.60 -3.14 12.68
C GLY A 38 -15.36 -2.04 11.64
N ASN A 39 -15.45 -0.79 12.05
CA ASN A 39 -15.18 0.42 11.28
C ASN A 39 -13.74 0.52 10.73
N VAL A 40 -13.18 -0.56 10.26
CA VAL A 40 -11.76 -0.67 9.87
C VAL A 40 -11.59 -0.59 8.36
N CYS A 41 -12.51 0.01 7.68
CA CYS A 41 -12.20 0.54 6.37
C CYS A 41 -11.29 1.76 6.59
N GLY A 42 -10.03 1.65 6.29
CA GLY A 42 -9.10 2.77 6.34
C GLY A 42 -9.35 3.82 5.24
N CYS A 43 -10.47 3.74 4.51
CA CYS A 43 -10.82 4.72 3.51
C CYS A 43 -11.54 5.92 4.17
N GLU A 44 -11.16 7.12 3.75
CA GLU A 44 -11.75 8.37 4.22
C GLU A 44 -13.27 8.41 4.04
N ALA A 45 -13.80 7.81 2.95
CA ALA A 45 -15.23 7.77 2.70
C ALA A 45 -16.01 7.05 3.82
N CYS A 46 -15.48 5.92 4.33
CA CYS A 46 -16.14 5.21 5.44
C CYS A 46 -15.96 5.92 6.79
N GLN A 47 -14.90 6.71 6.95
CA GLN A 47 -14.69 7.52 8.14
C GLN A 47 -15.63 8.73 8.17
N GLN A 48 -15.89 9.34 7.02
CA GLN A 48 -16.74 10.54 6.89
C GLN A 48 -18.23 10.22 6.85
N SER A 49 -18.62 9.07 6.31
CA SER A 49 -20.02 8.64 6.20
C SER A 49 -20.14 7.15 6.51
N PRO A 50 -20.33 6.77 7.79
CA PRO A 50 -20.50 5.37 8.17
C PRO A 50 -21.69 4.75 7.46
N SER A 51 -21.42 3.80 6.56
CA SER A 51 -22.44 2.99 5.94
C SER A 51 -22.54 1.65 6.66
N PRO A 52 -23.71 1.05 6.80
CA PRO A 52 -23.86 -0.27 7.40
C PRO A 52 -23.08 -1.30 6.57
N PRO A 53 -22.57 -2.37 7.20
CA PRO A 53 -21.94 -3.47 6.49
C PRO A 53 -22.85 -4.05 5.39
N LEU A 54 -22.24 -4.64 4.37
CA LEU A 54 -22.96 -5.33 3.32
C LEU A 54 -23.79 -6.48 3.91
N THR A 55 -25.04 -6.58 3.49
CA THR A 55 -25.90 -7.71 3.80
C THR A 55 -25.47 -8.95 3.00
N LEU A 56 -25.86 -10.14 3.44
CA LEU A 56 -25.65 -11.38 2.67
C LEU A 56 -26.20 -11.29 1.24
N ALA A 57 -27.36 -10.63 1.05
CA ALA A 57 -27.94 -10.45 -0.26
C ALA A 57 -27.09 -9.55 -1.18
N GLU A 58 -26.52 -8.48 -0.63
CA GLU A 58 -25.60 -7.59 -1.35
C GLU A 58 -24.29 -8.32 -1.70
N ILE A 59 -23.71 -9.08 -0.74
CA ILE A 59 -22.51 -9.90 -0.98
C ILE A 59 -22.78 -10.96 -2.06
N ALA A 60 -23.89 -11.69 -1.98
CA ALA A 60 -24.25 -12.67 -3.00
C ALA A 60 -24.51 -12.00 -4.38
N GLY A 61 -25.06 -10.78 -4.39
CA GLY A 61 -25.21 -9.97 -5.59
C GLY A 61 -23.86 -9.59 -6.20
N LEU A 62 -22.92 -9.16 -5.38
CA LEU A 62 -21.57 -8.82 -5.77
C LEU A 62 -20.81 -10.03 -6.32
N LEU A 63 -20.91 -11.20 -5.66
CA LEU A 63 -20.26 -12.43 -6.14
C LEU A 63 -20.79 -12.83 -7.52
N ARG A 64 -22.10 -12.68 -7.79
CA ARG A 64 -22.66 -12.91 -9.13
C ARG A 64 -22.10 -11.95 -10.17
N GLN A 65 -21.97 -10.67 -9.84
CA GLN A 65 -21.34 -9.69 -10.73
C GLN A 65 -19.87 -10.02 -10.96
N ALA A 66 -19.12 -10.38 -9.92
CA ALA A 66 -17.71 -10.76 -10.04
C ALA A 66 -17.53 -12.01 -10.92
N ALA A 67 -18.41 -13.02 -10.79
CA ALA A 67 -18.41 -14.20 -11.65
C ALA A 67 -18.70 -13.84 -13.12
N ALA A 68 -19.60 -12.88 -13.38
CA ALA A 68 -19.88 -12.38 -14.72
C ALA A 68 -18.64 -11.67 -15.33
N GLU A 69 -17.83 -10.96 -14.53
CA GLU A 69 -16.55 -10.37 -14.94
C GLU A 69 -15.44 -11.41 -15.14
N GLY A 70 -15.69 -12.67 -14.84
CA GLY A 70 -14.76 -13.78 -15.00
C GLY A 70 -14.05 -14.21 -13.73
N ALA A 71 -14.42 -13.69 -12.56
CA ALA A 71 -13.82 -14.08 -11.29
C ALA A 71 -14.13 -15.55 -10.97
N ARG A 72 -13.08 -16.29 -10.62
CA ARG A 72 -13.13 -17.71 -10.24
C ARG A 72 -12.63 -17.94 -8.80
N ARG A 73 -12.24 -16.87 -8.10
CA ARG A 73 -11.80 -16.90 -6.71
C ARG A 73 -12.47 -15.79 -5.91
N CYS A 74 -12.89 -16.15 -4.70
CA CYS A 74 -13.30 -15.22 -3.66
C CYS A 74 -12.28 -15.30 -2.53
N VAL A 75 -11.67 -14.18 -2.18
CA VAL A 75 -10.70 -14.09 -1.09
C VAL A 75 -11.35 -13.34 0.06
N LEU A 76 -11.41 -13.97 1.22
CA LEU A 76 -11.89 -13.39 2.47
C LEU A 76 -10.67 -13.00 3.29
N ALA A 77 -10.33 -11.71 3.30
CA ALA A 77 -9.07 -11.20 3.84
C ALA A 77 -9.20 -9.79 4.39
N ASN A 78 -8.20 -9.37 5.17
CA ASN A 78 -8.02 -8.07 5.85
C ASN A 78 -8.72 -7.91 7.20
N GLY A 79 -9.24 -8.98 7.77
CA GLY A 79 -9.82 -8.98 9.10
C GLY A 79 -9.90 -10.40 9.64
N ASP A 80 -10.60 -10.56 10.73
CA ASP A 80 -10.89 -11.90 11.26
C ASP A 80 -12.24 -12.37 10.70
N GLU A 81 -12.25 -12.67 9.41
CA GLU A 81 -13.44 -13.10 8.66
C GLU A 81 -14.03 -14.40 9.22
N ALA A 82 -13.22 -15.22 9.90
CA ALA A 82 -13.67 -16.49 10.47
C ALA A 82 -14.70 -16.29 11.60
N VAL A 83 -14.77 -15.11 12.22
CA VAL A 83 -15.82 -14.78 13.21
C VAL A 83 -17.08 -14.19 12.59
N HIS A 84 -17.11 -13.94 11.29
CA HIS A 84 -18.28 -13.35 10.66
C HIS A 84 -19.50 -14.28 10.77
N PRO A 85 -20.65 -13.81 11.28
CA PRO A 85 -21.79 -14.69 11.59
C PRO A 85 -22.38 -15.38 10.36
N GLN A 86 -22.18 -14.81 9.18
CA GLN A 86 -22.68 -15.35 7.91
C GLN A 86 -21.58 -15.97 7.04
N LEU A 87 -20.38 -16.26 7.61
CA LEU A 87 -19.25 -16.81 6.86
C LEU A 87 -19.64 -18.04 6.04
N ARG A 88 -20.34 -19.00 6.68
CA ARG A 88 -20.77 -20.25 6.00
C ARG A 88 -21.66 -19.98 4.80
N ALA A 89 -22.63 -19.07 4.94
CA ALA A 89 -23.55 -18.71 3.85
C ALA A 89 -22.83 -17.97 2.71
N ILE A 90 -21.81 -17.17 3.03
CA ILE A 90 -20.99 -16.48 2.03
C ILE A 90 -20.13 -17.48 1.24
N ILE A 91 -19.53 -18.45 1.93
CA ILE A 91 -18.77 -19.54 1.29
C ILE A 91 -19.68 -20.38 0.40
N ASP A 92 -20.89 -20.75 0.88
CA ASP A 92 -21.85 -21.50 0.08
C ASP A 92 -22.28 -20.70 -1.18
N ALA A 93 -22.54 -19.39 -1.03
CA ALA A 93 -22.88 -18.53 -2.19
C ALA A 93 -21.75 -18.45 -3.22
N ALA A 94 -20.50 -18.42 -2.79
CA ALA A 94 -19.36 -18.47 -3.71
C ALA A 94 -19.25 -19.85 -4.40
N ALA A 95 -19.46 -20.93 -3.65
CA ALA A 95 -19.43 -22.30 -4.18
C ALA A 95 -20.54 -22.56 -5.22
N GLU A 96 -21.75 -22.02 -5.04
CA GLU A 96 -22.84 -22.06 -6.03
C GLU A 96 -22.47 -21.43 -7.36
N LEU A 97 -21.56 -20.45 -7.34
CA LEU A 97 -21.00 -19.78 -8.52
C LEU A 97 -19.72 -20.45 -9.06
N HIS A 98 -19.37 -21.64 -8.53
CA HIS A 98 -18.15 -22.36 -8.86
C HIS A 98 -16.87 -21.55 -8.58
N MET A 99 -16.91 -20.62 -7.65
CA MET A 99 -15.75 -19.87 -7.20
C MET A 99 -15.01 -20.64 -6.09
N GLY A 100 -13.70 -20.81 -6.24
CA GLY A 100 -12.87 -21.27 -5.13
C GLY A 100 -12.78 -20.18 -4.05
N VAL A 101 -12.74 -20.57 -2.78
CA VAL A 101 -12.62 -19.64 -1.66
C VAL A 101 -11.26 -19.76 -1.00
N GLU A 102 -10.64 -18.63 -0.69
CA GLU A 102 -9.47 -18.52 0.19
C GLU A 102 -9.86 -17.69 1.41
N LEU A 103 -9.59 -18.20 2.60
CA LEU A 103 -9.87 -17.57 3.88
C LEU A 103 -8.56 -17.25 4.61
N LEU A 104 -8.33 -15.98 4.93
CA LEU A 104 -7.31 -15.56 5.89
C LEU A 104 -7.95 -15.46 7.26
N ALA A 105 -7.43 -16.15 8.24
CA ALA A 105 -8.01 -16.19 9.59
C ALA A 105 -6.94 -16.19 10.67
N GLY A 106 -7.22 -15.48 11.77
CA GLY A 106 -6.48 -15.62 13.01
C GLY A 106 -6.66 -17.02 13.61
N GLY A 107 -5.61 -17.57 14.23
CA GLY A 107 -5.62 -18.94 14.75
C GLY A 107 -6.67 -19.20 15.84
N GLY A 108 -7.11 -18.18 16.57
CA GLY A 108 -8.00 -18.33 17.73
C GLY A 108 -9.45 -18.69 17.42
N VAL A 109 -9.87 -18.60 16.16
CA VAL A 109 -11.28 -18.74 15.76
C VAL A 109 -11.57 -20.01 14.97
N ILE A 110 -10.54 -20.76 14.59
CA ILE A 110 -10.70 -22.03 13.85
C ILE A 110 -10.84 -23.17 14.82
N ASP A 111 -12.07 -23.55 15.11
CA ASP A 111 -12.42 -24.73 15.86
C ASP A 111 -12.64 -25.97 14.96
N SER A 112 -12.82 -27.15 15.56
CA SER A 112 -13.05 -28.38 14.80
C SER A 112 -14.30 -28.36 13.92
N PRO A 113 -15.46 -27.83 14.36
CA PRO A 113 -16.64 -27.65 13.50
C PRO A 113 -16.42 -26.74 12.30
N LEU A 114 -15.67 -25.65 12.46
CA LEU A 114 -15.35 -24.75 11.35
C LEU A 114 -14.32 -25.41 10.43
N ALA A 115 -13.28 -26.04 10.95
CA ALA A 115 -12.28 -26.76 10.16
C ALA A 115 -12.92 -27.86 9.30
N GLY A 116 -13.88 -28.61 9.85
CA GLY A 116 -14.66 -29.62 9.11
C GLY A 116 -15.46 -29.00 7.96
N PHE A 117 -16.17 -27.91 8.21
CA PHE A 117 -16.93 -27.19 7.18
C PHE A 117 -16.02 -26.65 6.06
N LEU A 118 -14.90 -26.03 6.43
CA LEU A 118 -13.94 -25.47 5.46
C LEU A 118 -13.36 -26.57 4.56
N SER A 119 -13.07 -27.74 5.17
CA SER A 119 -12.60 -28.93 4.45
C SER A 119 -13.64 -29.45 3.46
N GLU A 120 -14.90 -29.65 3.90
CA GLU A 120 -16.00 -30.11 3.03
C GLU A 120 -16.23 -29.20 1.83
N ARG A 121 -15.98 -27.90 1.97
CA ARG A 121 -16.12 -26.89 0.92
C ARG A 121 -14.84 -26.65 0.12
N ASN A 122 -13.76 -27.38 0.44
CA ASN A 122 -12.44 -27.21 -0.18
C ASN A 122 -11.95 -25.74 -0.14
N VAL A 123 -12.18 -25.07 1.00
CA VAL A 123 -11.71 -23.70 1.24
C VAL A 123 -10.20 -23.71 1.52
N ALA A 124 -9.44 -22.93 0.80
CA ALA A 124 -8.03 -22.73 1.11
C ALA A 124 -7.91 -21.82 2.34
N VAL A 125 -7.21 -22.28 3.37
CA VAL A 125 -7.08 -21.53 4.62
C VAL A 125 -5.64 -21.03 4.78
N VAL A 126 -5.49 -19.73 4.97
CA VAL A 126 -4.25 -19.09 5.38
C VAL A 126 -4.40 -18.67 6.84
N VAL A 127 -3.61 -19.28 7.73
CA VAL A 127 -3.66 -18.96 9.16
C VAL A 127 -2.62 -17.89 9.46
N GLU A 128 -3.03 -16.78 10.08
CA GLU A 128 -2.08 -15.82 10.62
C GLU A 128 -1.31 -16.41 11.80
N TYR A 129 0.01 -16.22 11.76
CA TYR A 129 0.85 -16.64 12.86
C TYR A 129 0.57 -15.78 14.09
N GLY A 130 0.24 -16.44 15.23
CA GLY A 130 -0.10 -15.81 16.50
C GLY A 130 -0.22 -16.84 17.61
N GLU A 131 -0.66 -16.44 18.80
CA GLU A 131 -0.72 -17.27 20.00
C GLU A 131 -1.53 -18.58 19.84
N SER A 132 -2.52 -18.61 18.96
CA SER A 132 -3.41 -19.76 18.75
C SER A 132 -3.16 -20.50 17.43
N TYR A 133 -2.06 -20.19 16.75
CA TYR A 133 -1.72 -20.78 15.46
C TYR A 133 -1.67 -22.31 15.48
N ASP A 134 -0.98 -22.90 16.48
CA ASP A 134 -0.83 -24.36 16.61
C ASP A 134 -2.16 -25.08 16.78
N VAL A 135 -3.11 -24.47 17.48
CA VAL A 135 -4.46 -25.00 17.71
C VAL A 135 -5.21 -25.06 16.39
N ALA A 136 -5.26 -23.96 15.64
CA ALA A 136 -5.90 -23.90 14.32
C ALA A 136 -5.30 -24.90 13.34
N LEU A 137 -3.96 -24.98 13.29
CA LEU A 137 -3.25 -25.91 12.42
C LEU A 137 -3.61 -27.37 12.76
N ASN A 138 -3.72 -27.73 14.04
CA ASN A 138 -4.11 -29.06 14.47
C ASN A 138 -5.55 -29.37 14.04
N HIS A 139 -6.50 -28.46 14.23
CA HIS A 139 -7.89 -28.65 13.80
C HIS A 139 -7.98 -28.87 12.27
N LEU A 140 -7.28 -28.06 11.49
CA LEU A 140 -7.25 -28.19 10.03
C LEU A 140 -6.59 -29.50 9.58
N LYS A 141 -5.47 -29.90 10.19
CA LYS A 141 -4.80 -31.19 9.90
C LYS A 141 -5.71 -32.38 10.18
N HIS A 142 -6.46 -32.34 11.28
CA HIS A 142 -7.39 -33.43 11.66
C HIS A 142 -8.63 -33.50 10.76
N ALA A 143 -9.07 -32.35 10.24
CA ALA A 143 -10.19 -32.31 9.30
C ALA A 143 -9.82 -32.78 7.89
N ALA A 144 -8.56 -33.19 7.66
CA ALA A 144 -8.01 -33.51 6.32
C ALA A 144 -8.28 -32.39 5.31
N GLY A 145 -8.20 -31.14 5.78
CA GLY A 145 -8.52 -29.95 5.03
C GLY A 145 -7.60 -29.68 3.85
N PRO A 146 -7.95 -28.66 3.05
CA PRO A 146 -7.15 -28.21 1.93
C PRO A 146 -5.76 -27.74 2.38
N PRO A 147 -4.82 -27.57 1.44
CA PRO A 147 -3.48 -27.08 1.76
C PRO A 147 -3.55 -25.80 2.59
N THR A 148 -2.92 -25.83 3.76
CA THR A 148 -2.87 -24.72 4.69
C THR A 148 -1.58 -23.98 4.50
N ALA A 149 -1.65 -22.65 4.45
CA ALA A 149 -0.50 -21.78 4.49
C ALA A 149 -0.51 -20.98 5.80
N ILE A 150 0.65 -20.46 6.17
CA ILE A 150 0.82 -19.58 7.32
C ILE A 150 1.25 -18.21 6.83
N ALA A 151 0.53 -17.18 7.24
CA ALA A 151 0.93 -15.80 7.07
C ALA A 151 1.78 -15.35 8.27
N ILE A 152 3.04 -15.03 8.04
CA ILE A 152 3.95 -14.49 9.04
C ILE A 152 4.09 -12.99 8.79
N THR A 153 3.51 -12.18 9.65
CA THR A 153 3.66 -10.73 9.59
C THR A 153 5.06 -10.35 10.07
N ALA A 154 5.80 -9.61 9.23
CA ALA A 154 7.18 -9.22 9.50
C ALA A 154 7.27 -7.73 9.80
N ASP A 155 7.82 -7.40 10.96
CA ASP A 155 8.12 -6.05 11.38
C ASP A 155 9.45 -5.98 12.17
N SER A 156 9.80 -4.80 12.66
CA SER A 156 11.04 -4.58 13.42
C SER A 156 11.04 -5.27 14.79
N THR A 157 9.87 -5.62 15.33
CA THR A 157 9.74 -6.23 16.67
C THR A 157 9.97 -7.73 16.66
N ASN A 158 9.66 -8.42 15.55
CA ASN A 158 9.76 -9.88 15.43
C ASN A 158 10.81 -10.37 14.41
N ARG A 159 11.62 -9.45 13.85
CA ARG A 159 12.60 -9.74 12.78
C ARG A 159 13.47 -10.95 13.07
N GLU A 160 13.92 -11.11 14.32
CA GLU A 160 14.84 -12.18 14.73
C GLU A 160 14.13 -13.54 14.84
N GLU A 161 12.84 -13.56 15.10
CA GLU A 161 12.03 -14.78 15.27
C GLU A 161 11.60 -15.39 13.94
N ILE A 162 11.49 -14.57 12.89
CA ILE A 162 10.90 -14.97 11.60
C ILE A 162 11.59 -16.20 11.01
N SER A 163 12.91 -16.28 11.09
CA SER A 163 13.66 -17.43 10.56
C SER A 163 13.35 -18.74 11.29
N THR A 164 13.05 -18.66 12.57
CA THR A 164 12.61 -19.81 13.37
C THR A 164 11.18 -20.22 12.99
N LEU A 165 10.28 -19.25 12.88
CA LEU A 165 8.89 -19.46 12.47
C LEU A 165 8.82 -20.08 11.07
N TRP A 166 9.64 -19.59 10.15
CA TRP A 166 9.76 -20.12 8.80
C TRP A 166 10.17 -21.59 8.79
N ARG A 167 11.21 -21.95 9.56
CA ARG A 167 11.65 -23.34 9.69
C ARG A 167 10.56 -24.23 10.28
N ASN A 168 9.86 -23.76 11.31
CA ASN A 168 8.80 -24.52 11.94
C ASN A 168 7.67 -24.80 10.96
N ALA A 169 7.20 -23.79 10.23
CA ALA A 169 6.19 -23.97 9.19
C ALA A 169 6.61 -25.00 8.13
N ARG A 170 7.86 -24.93 7.65
CA ARG A 170 8.42 -25.89 6.69
C ARG A 170 8.46 -27.33 7.23
N ARG A 171 8.87 -27.50 8.52
CA ARG A 171 8.89 -28.83 9.18
C ARG A 171 7.49 -29.41 9.37
N ASP A 172 6.52 -28.55 9.64
CA ASP A 172 5.11 -28.93 9.75
C ASP A 172 4.45 -29.25 8.41
N GLY A 173 5.18 -29.08 7.30
CA GLY A 173 4.64 -29.29 5.95
C GLY A 173 3.68 -28.20 5.50
N VAL A 174 3.68 -27.05 6.19
CA VAL A 174 2.84 -25.89 5.88
C VAL A 174 3.65 -24.86 5.12
N GLU A 175 3.04 -24.20 4.14
CA GLU A 175 3.70 -23.20 3.32
C GLU A 175 3.74 -21.86 4.06
N PRO A 176 4.92 -21.32 4.41
CA PRO A 176 5.02 -20.00 5.01
C PRO A 176 4.89 -18.92 3.94
N TYR A 177 4.15 -17.88 4.29
CA TYR A 177 3.96 -16.66 3.51
C TYR A 177 4.36 -15.45 4.35
N LEU A 178 5.26 -14.61 3.82
CA LEU A 178 5.72 -13.43 4.53
C LEU A 178 4.87 -12.21 4.16
N GLN A 179 4.21 -11.63 5.16
CA GLN A 179 3.53 -10.34 5.06
C GLN A 179 4.42 -9.27 5.66
N ILE A 180 4.98 -8.40 4.82
CA ILE A 180 5.78 -7.28 5.31
C ILE A 180 4.82 -6.13 5.63
N ILE A 181 4.86 -5.64 6.89
CA ILE A 181 4.09 -4.47 7.29
C ILE A 181 4.50 -3.29 6.41
N LYS A 182 3.49 -2.62 5.88
CA LYS A 182 3.65 -1.40 5.09
C LYS A 182 4.08 -0.26 6.00
N PRO A 183 4.53 0.88 5.41
CA PRO A 183 5.21 1.90 6.20
C PRO A 183 4.48 2.29 7.47
N GLY A 184 5.25 2.34 8.54
CA GLY A 184 4.81 2.66 9.89
C GLY A 184 5.98 2.57 10.86
N LYS A 185 5.77 2.88 12.13
CA LYS A 185 6.83 2.90 13.16
C LYS A 185 7.54 1.55 13.34
N SER A 186 6.85 0.45 13.08
CA SER A 186 7.38 -0.91 13.18
C SER A 186 7.81 -1.50 11.83
N ALA A 187 7.76 -0.75 10.73
CA ALA A 187 8.13 -1.26 9.42
C ALA A 187 9.62 -1.61 9.33
N LEU A 188 9.93 -2.71 8.66
CA LEU A 188 11.32 -3.07 8.34
C LEU A 188 11.89 -2.09 7.31
N GLN A 189 13.15 -1.70 7.52
CA GLN A 189 13.90 -0.90 6.56
C GLN A 189 14.26 -1.74 5.31
N PRO A 190 14.44 -1.11 4.14
CA PRO A 190 14.78 -1.83 2.90
C PRO A 190 15.96 -2.80 3.04
N GLY A 191 17.04 -2.40 3.71
CA GLY A 191 18.18 -3.26 3.97
C GLY A 191 17.87 -4.45 4.89
N GLN A 192 16.99 -4.27 5.88
CA GLN A 192 16.54 -5.36 6.76
C GLN A 192 15.65 -6.36 6.00
N ILE A 193 14.77 -5.86 5.12
CA ILE A 193 13.94 -6.72 4.26
C ILE A 193 14.84 -7.56 3.34
N ARG A 194 15.84 -6.94 2.70
CA ARG A 194 16.81 -7.64 1.87
C ARG A 194 17.51 -8.77 2.63
N SER A 195 18.08 -8.44 3.78
CA SER A 195 18.78 -9.37 4.65
C SER A 195 17.88 -10.53 5.09
N LEU A 196 16.61 -10.24 5.44
CA LEU A 196 15.62 -11.25 5.79
C LEU A 196 15.33 -12.19 4.61
N MET A 197 15.07 -11.64 3.43
CA MET A 197 14.75 -12.45 2.24
C MET A 197 15.92 -13.33 1.81
N GLU A 198 17.15 -12.81 1.87
CA GLU A 198 18.37 -13.59 1.59
C GLU A 198 18.58 -14.73 2.61
N GLU A 199 18.24 -14.48 3.88
CA GLU A 199 18.29 -15.49 4.94
C GLU A 199 17.26 -16.59 4.73
N LEU A 200 15.99 -16.24 4.47
CA LEU A 200 14.92 -17.20 4.22
C LEU A 200 15.19 -18.05 2.96
N ALA A 201 15.69 -17.44 1.90
CA ALA A 201 16.08 -18.16 0.69
C ALA A 201 17.21 -19.18 0.95
N ARG A 202 18.18 -18.81 1.81
CA ARG A 202 19.26 -19.70 2.22
C ARG A 202 18.74 -20.87 3.07
N ILE A 203 17.82 -20.60 3.99
CA ILE A 203 17.16 -21.62 4.82
C ILE A 203 16.43 -22.63 3.90
N ASP A 204 15.58 -22.12 3.00
CA ASP A 204 14.83 -22.98 2.08
C ASP A 204 15.71 -23.83 1.20
N SER A 205 16.79 -23.25 0.65
CA SER A 205 17.73 -23.99 -0.19
C SER A 205 18.53 -25.04 0.60
N ALA A 206 19.11 -24.63 1.75
CA ALA A 206 20.05 -25.48 2.48
C ALA A 206 19.35 -26.55 3.33
N GLU A 207 18.19 -26.25 3.93
CA GLU A 207 17.52 -27.13 4.90
C GLU A 207 16.34 -27.89 4.28
N PHE A 208 15.71 -27.36 3.22
CA PHE A 208 14.49 -27.93 2.64
C PHE A 208 14.60 -28.24 1.14
N GLY A 209 15.76 -27.99 0.51
CA GLY A 209 15.99 -28.29 -0.91
C GLY A 209 15.12 -27.43 -1.86
N ARG A 210 14.64 -26.27 -1.38
CA ARG A 210 13.77 -25.37 -2.16
C ARG A 210 14.54 -24.16 -2.62
N ALA A 211 14.96 -24.17 -3.88
CA ALA A 211 15.63 -23.00 -4.48
C ALA A 211 14.64 -21.94 -4.86
N TRP A 212 14.88 -20.71 -4.42
CA TRP A 212 14.17 -19.54 -4.92
C TRP A 212 14.82 -19.13 -6.26
N PRO A 213 14.04 -18.92 -7.32
CA PRO A 213 14.59 -18.67 -8.67
C PRO A 213 15.41 -17.38 -8.79
N THR A 214 15.14 -16.41 -7.92
CA THR A 214 15.95 -15.20 -7.69
C THR A 214 15.67 -14.74 -6.27
N PRO A 215 16.61 -14.09 -5.55
CA PRO A 215 16.28 -13.41 -4.32
C PRO A 215 15.09 -12.49 -4.64
N PRO A 216 13.93 -12.67 -4.00
CA PRO A 216 12.79 -11.87 -4.36
C PRO A 216 13.14 -10.42 -4.16
N ALA A 217 12.86 -9.62 -5.17
CA ALA A 217 12.70 -8.22 -4.94
C ALA A 217 11.39 -8.10 -4.17
N LEU A 218 11.46 -8.22 -2.84
CA LEU A 218 10.34 -7.94 -1.96
C LEU A 218 9.04 -8.73 -2.22
N THR A 219 8.00 -8.26 -1.55
CA THR A 219 6.60 -8.60 -1.73
C THR A 219 6.12 -8.46 -3.17
N GLY A 220 6.81 -7.68 -4.01
CA GLY A 220 6.39 -7.39 -5.36
C GLY A 220 6.29 -8.59 -6.27
N ARG A 221 7.21 -9.54 -6.16
CA ARG A 221 7.20 -10.72 -7.04
C ARG A 221 5.99 -11.61 -6.82
N SER A 222 5.40 -11.53 -5.67
CA SER A 222 4.27 -12.34 -5.29
C SER A 222 2.93 -11.61 -5.35
N CYS A 223 2.88 -10.29 -5.39
CA CYS A 223 1.62 -9.54 -5.37
C CYS A 223 1.21 -9.02 -6.74
N LYS A 224 0.53 -9.88 -7.52
CA LYS A 224 -0.05 -9.52 -8.84
C LYS A 224 -1.53 -9.14 -8.75
N ARG A 225 -2.13 -9.16 -7.57
CA ARG A 225 -3.59 -9.00 -7.36
C ARG A 225 -4.16 -7.74 -8.00
N HIS A 226 -3.45 -6.64 -7.97
CA HIS A 226 -3.86 -5.38 -8.60
C HIS A 226 -4.09 -5.47 -10.12
N GLN A 227 -3.63 -6.54 -10.79
CA GLN A 227 -3.84 -6.76 -12.22
C GLN A 227 -5.14 -7.51 -12.53
N PHE A 228 -5.65 -8.30 -11.59
CA PHE A 228 -6.75 -9.22 -11.85
C PHE A 228 -7.81 -9.29 -10.75
N ALA A 229 -7.66 -8.53 -9.68
CA ALA A 229 -8.58 -8.53 -8.55
C ALA A 229 -8.94 -7.11 -8.13
N CYS A 230 -10.07 -6.97 -7.45
CA CYS A 230 -10.47 -5.78 -6.71
C CYS A 230 -10.70 -6.14 -5.25
N HIS A 231 -10.45 -5.18 -4.36
CA HIS A 231 -10.75 -5.26 -2.94
C HIS A 231 -12.06 -4.51 -2.63
N VAL A 232 -12.93 -5.13 -1.86
CA VAL A 232 -14.23 -4.58 -1.48
C VAL A 232 -14.30 -4.47 0.04
N THR A 233 -14.56 -3.28 0.53
CA THR A 233 -14.68 -2.98 1.95
C THR A 233 -16.02 -3.46 2.52
N PRO A 234 -16.17 -3.56 3.84
CA PRO A 234 -17.45 -3.93 4.46
C PRO A 234 -18.61 -3.03 4.06
N CYS A 235 -18.38 -1.76 3.73
CA CYS A 235 -19.41 -0.81 3.29
C CYS A 235 -19.63 -0.78 1.77
N GLY A 236 -18.98 -1.66 1.01
CA GLY A 236 -19.19 -1.82 -0.44
C GLY A 236 -18.35 -0.90 -1.31
N THR A 237 -17.41 -0.12 -0.75
CA THR A 237 -16.45 0.66 -1.53
C THR A 237 -15.42 -0.27 -2.15
N ILE A 238 -15.11 -0.04 -3.42
CA ILE A 238 -14.14 -0.83 -4.20
C ILE A 238 -12.83 -0.09 -4.33
N PHE A 239 -11.72 -0.82 -4.13
CA PHE A 239 -10.35 -0.39 -4.37
C PHE A 239 -9.65 -1.34 -5.34
N ALA A 240 -8.59 -0.87 -5.97
CA ALA A 240 -7.75 -1.74 -6.82
C ALA A 240 -7.01 -2.82 -6.01
N CYS A 241 -6.63 -2.53 -4.79
CA CYS A 241 -6.13 -3.47 -3.79
C CYS A 241 -6.21 -2.81 -2.41
N VAL A 242 -6.05 -3.59 -1.34
CA VAL A 242 -6.08 -3.11 0.06
C VAL A 242 -5.14 -1.93 0.34
N GLY A 243 -4.06 -1.79 -0.41
CA GLY A 243 -3.05 -0.73 -0.18
C GLY A 243 -3.18 0.48 -1.09
N VAL A 244 -3.95 0.42 -2.18
CA VAL A 244 -4.25 1.56 -3.05
C VAL A 244 -5.66 2.02 -2.71
N THR A 245 -5.77 2.89 -1.72
CA THR A 245 -7.04 3.32 -1.13
C THR A 245 -7.70 4.48 -1.88
N ILE A 246 -7.60 4.47 -3.22
CA ILE A 246 -8.35 5.36 -4.10
C ILE A 246 -9.70 4.68 -4.36
N PRO A 247 -10.83 5.28 -3.94
CA PRO A 247 -12.15 4.71 -4.23
C PRO A 247 -12.37 4.65 -5.74
N LEU A 248 -12.71 3.47 -6.25
CA LEU A 248 -13.06 3.29 -7.65
C LEU A 248 -14.57 3.47 -7.88
N GLY A 249 -15.36 3.22 -6.86
CA GLY A 249 -16.82 3.31 -6.82
C GLY A 249 -17.39 2.55 -5.63
N ASN A 250 -18.72 2.43 -5.56
CA ASN A 250 -19.40 1.68 -4.50
C ASN A 250 -20.50 0.80 -5.13
N ILE A 251 -20.51 -0.48 -4.76
CA ILE A 251 -21.45 -1.48 -5.33
C ILE A 251 -22.94 -1.20 -5.06
N ARG A 252 -23.25 -0.26 -4.16
CA ARG A 252 -24.64 0.16 -3.88
C ARG A 252 -25.13 1.23 -4.84
N THR A 253 -24.23 1.92 -5.53
CA THR A 253 -24.54 3.02 -6.45
C THR A 253 -24.22 2.71 -7.90
N GLU A 254 -23.28 1.78 -8.14
CA GLU A 254 -22.75 1.45 -9.46
C GLU A 254 -22.61 -0.06 -9.60
N SER A 255 -22.69 -0.59 -10.80
CA SER A 255 -22.41 -2.00 -11.05
C SER A 255 -20.88 -2.25 -10.99
N LEU A 256 -20.51 -3.48 -10.60
CA LEU A 256 -19.09 -3.88 -10.61
C LEU A 256 -18.48 -3.75 -12.00
N HIS A 257 -19.26 -4.05 -13.05
CA HIS A 257 -18.84 -3.91 -14.45
C HIS A 257 -18.44 -2.47 -14.77
N GLU A 258 -19.31 -1.50 -14.49
CA GLU A 258 -19.03 -0.08 -14.73
C GLU A 258 -17.79 0.38 -13.97
N ILE A 259 -17.66 0.00 -12.70
CA ILE A 259 -16.50 0.36 -11.86
C ILE A 259 -15.19 -0.20 -12.45
N VAL A 260 -15.21 -1.46 -12.92
CA VAL A 260 -14.01 -2.14 -13.43
C VAL A 260 -13.64 -1.65 -14.83
N GLU A 261 -14.62 -1.35 -15.68
CA GLU A 261 -14.42 -0.90 -17.06
C GLU A 261 -13.95 0.56 -17.12
N LEU A 262 -14.54 1.43 -16.29
CA LEU A 262 -14.29 2.87 -16.36
C LEU A 262 -13.13 3.35 -15.47
N SER A 263 -12.51 2.47 -14.71
CA SER A 263 -11.46 2.86 -13.76
C SER A 263 -10.11 3.07 -14.43
N GLU A 264 -9.69 4.33 -14.53
CA GLU A 264 -8.33 4.71 -14.95
C GLU A 264 -7.25 4.09 -14.03
N VAL A 265 -7.53 3.95 -12.72
CA VAL A 265 -6.61 3.35 -11.77
C VAL A 265 -6.35 1.88 -12.10
N LEU A 266 -7.41 1.11 -12.41
CA LEU A 266 -7.26 -0.29 -12.81
C LEU A 266 -6.57 -0.42 -14.17
N GLU A 267 -6.92 0.41 -15.14
CA GLU A 267 -6.25 0.45 -16.44
C GLU A 267 -4.74 0.70 -16.28
N ASN A 268 -4.37 1.71 -15.50
CA ASN A 268 -2.98 2.03 -15.22
C ASN A 268 -2.24 0.90 -14.50
N LEU A 269 -2.87 0.23 -13.54
CA LEU A 269 -2.28 -0.88 -12.80
C LEU A 269 -2.14 -2.15 -13.65
N ARG A 270 -3.03 -2.38 -14.59
CA ARG A 270 -2.94 -3.48 -15.55
C ARG A 270 -1.81 -3.31 -16.54
N ASP A 271 -1.53 -2.07 -16.95
CA ASP A 271 -0.42 -1.68 -17.83
C ASP A 271 0.78 -1.07 -17.07
N PHE A 272 0.91 -1.43 -15.79
CA PHE A 272 1.86 -0.76 -14.91
C PHE A 272 3.31 -0.86 -15.36
N HIS A 273 3.72 -1.95 -16.03
CA HIS A 273 5.08 -2.13 -16.54
C HIS A 273 5.54 -1.03 -17.50
N ARG A 274 4.59 -0.41 -18.23
CA ARG A 274 4.87 0.71 -19.13
C ARG A 274 4.78 2.07 -18.43
N LYS A 275 4.07 2.13 -17.31
CA LYS A 275 3.68 3.37 -16.62
C LYS A 275 4.44 3.58 -15.31
N VAL A 276 5.06 2.53 -14.76
CA VAL A 276 5.79 2.62 -13.48
C VAL A 276 6.98 3.55 -13.59
N LYS A 277 7.15 4.38 -12.55
CA LYS A 277 8.21 5.38 -12.47
C LYS A 277 9.49 4.80 -11.86
N GLU A 278 10.57 5.57 -11.96
CA GLU A 278 11.85 5.25 -11.36
C GLU A 278 11.76 5.07 -9.83
N PRO A 279 12.59 4.18 -9.22
CA PRO A 279 13.63 3.36 -9.88
C PRO A 279 13.09 2.07 -10.52
N CYS A 280 11.80 1.77 -10.39
CA CYS A 280 11.22 0.53 -10.92
C CYS A 280 11.17 0.52 -12.46
N GLY A 281 10.95 1.66 -13.11
CA GLY A 281 10.82 1.77 -14.57
C GLY A 281 12.07 1.32 -15.35
N THR A 282 13.27 1.50 -14.78
CA THR A 282 14.53 1.05 -15.38
C THR A 282 15.18 -0.13 -14.66
N CYS A 283 14.47 -0.71 -13.68
CA CYS A 283 15.00 -1.83 -12.92
C CYS A 283 15.10 -3.08 -13.79
N CYS A 284 16.26 -3.75 -13.75
CA CYS A 284 16.48 -5.01 -14.48
C CYS A 284 15.55 -6.16 -14.05
N GLN A 285 14.88 -6.04 -12.90
CA GLN A 285 13.91 -7.01 -12.40
C GLN A 285 12.46 -6.62 -12.69
N SER A 286 12.20 -5.49 -13.36
CA SER A 286 10.84 -4.96 -13.60
C SER A 286 9.94 -5.93 -14.37
N VAL A 287 10.53 -6.84 -15.17
CA VAL A 287 9.77 -7.85 -15.93
C VAL A 287 9.05 -8.83 -15.00
N ASP A 288 9.67 -9.21 -13.88
CA ASP A 288 9.16 -10.19 -12.94
C ASP A 288 8.73 -9.58 -11.59
N CYS A 289 9.09 -8.33 -11.34
CA CYS A 289 8.83 -7.65 -10.10
C CYS A 289 7.78 -6.56 -10.28
N TYR A 290 6.72 -6.67 -9.50
CA TYR A 290 5.61 -5.72 -9.54
C TYR A 290 5.75 -4.64 -8.47
N GLY A 291 6.70 -4.73 -7.55
CA GLY A 291 6.77 -3.92 -6.35
C GLY A 291 5.47 -4.01 -5.53
N CYS A 292 5.37 -3.34 -4.42
CA CYS A 292 4.09 -3.17 -3.73
C CYS A 292 3.43 -1.87 -4.16
N ARG A 293 2.40 -1.93 -4.99
CA ARG A 293 1.68 -0.72 -5.44
C ARG A 293 0.98 -0.01 -4.29
N GLY A 294 0.54 -0.77 -3.28
CA GLY A 294 0.00 -0.21 -2.05
C GLY A 294 1.06 0.57 -1.24
N ALA A 295 2.26 0.01 -1.07
CA ALA A 295 3.35 0.72 -0.40
C ALA A 295 3.79 1.95 -1.20
N ALA A 296 3.92 1.83 -2.52
CA ALA A 296 4.19 2.95 -3.39
C ALA A 296 3.16 4.07 -3.19
N TYR A 297 1.87 3.75 -3.22
CA TYR A 297 0.80 4.73 -3.03
C TYR A 297 0.82 5.36 -1.63
N GLN A 298 0.88 4.55 -0.59
CA GLN A 298 0.83 5.04 0.79
C GLN A 298 2.02 5.92 1.17
N LEU A 299 3.20 5.65 0.58
CA LEU A 299 4.39 6.45 0.83
C LEU A 299 4.52 7.66 -0.10
N THR A 300 3.96 7.58 -1.32
CA THR A 300 4.21 8.62 -2.32
C THR A 300 2.95 9.34 -2.78
N GLY A 301 1.76 8.81 -2.46
CA GLY A 301 0.50 9.25 -3.05
C GLY A 301 0.35 8.87 -4.52
N ASP A 302 1.27 8.06 -5.05
CA ASP A 302 1.32 7.69 -6.46
C ASP A 302 1.52 6.17 -6.58
N TYR A 303 0.48 5.46 -6.99
CA TYR A 303 0.52 4.00 -7.15
C TYR A 303 1.43 3.53 -8.30
N LEU A 304 1.87 4.43 -9.16
CA LEU A 304 2.84 4.17 -10.23
C LEU A 304 4.27 4.57 -9.84
N ALA A 305 4.49 5.14 -8.67
CA ALA A 305 5.83 5.43 -8.18
C ALA A 305 6.66 4.15 -8.01
N GLY A 306 7.98 4.29 -7.94
CA GLY A 306 8.86 3.20 -7.51
C GLY A 306 8.45 2.68 -6.13
N ASP A 307 8.67 1.40 -5.88
CA ASP A 307 8.38 0.80 -4.58
C ASP A 307 9.37 1.32 -3.53
N ALA A 308 8.86 2.10 -2.61
CA ALA A 308 9.65 2.82 -1.62
C ALA A 308 10.26 1.91 -0.53
N ILE A 309 9.72 0.71 -0.34
CA ILE A 309 10.29 -0.28 0.58
C ILE A 309 11.31 -1.21 -0.10
N CYS A 310 11.57 -1.03 -1.39
CA CYS A 310 12.59 -1.77 -2.11
C CYS A 310 14.00 -1.29 -1.71
N TRP A 311 14.92 -2.22 -1.46
CA TRP A 311 16.32 -1.85 -1.17
C TRP A 311 17.03 -1.09 -2.30
N LYS A 312 16.47 -1.11 -3.52
CA LYS A 312 16.93 -0.27 -4.63
C LYS A 312 16.37 1.15 -4.58
N ALA A 313 15.43 1.43 -3.70
CA ALA A 313 14.90 2.75 -3.41
C ALA A 313 15.65 3.41 -2.23
N GLU A 314 16.97 3.21 -2.14
CA GLU A 314 17.81 3.73 -1.06
C GLU A 314 17.59 5.23 -0.84
N GLY A 315 17.49 5.64 0.43
CA GLY A 315 17.33 7.02 0.86
C GLY A 315 15.97 7.36 1.49
N ILE A 316 15.09 6.37 1.68
CA ILE A 316 13.85 6.55 2.45
C ILE A 316 14.04 5.99 3.84
N ASP A 317 14.13 6.87 4.83
CA ASP A 317 14.15 6.50 6.25
C ASP A 317 12.73 6.61 6.82
N ILE A 318 12.05 5.46 6.89
CA ILE A 318 10.65 5.38 7.33
C ILE A 318 10.54 5.54 8.85
N GLU A 319 11.58 5.21 9.62
CA GLU A 319 11.53 5.26 11.09
C GLU A 319 11.52 6.68 11.64
N ARG A 320 12.07 7.64 10.89
CA ARG A 320 12.16 9.04 11.32
C ARG A 320 11.00 9.93 10.86
N LEU A 321 10.06 9.37 10.12
CA LEU A 321 8.88 10.10 9.67
C LEU A 321 7.64 9.73 10.53
N PRO A 322 6.74 10.67 10.77
CA PRO A 322 6.79 12.08 10.36
C PRO A 322 7.81 12.88 11.17
N ALA A 323 8.58 13.75 10.47
CA ALA A 323 9.56 14.64 11.09
C ALA A 323 9.01 16.06 11.22
N ASP A 324 9.32 16.74 12.35
CA ASP A 324 9.00 18.15 12.51
C ASP A 324 9.86 18.99 11.55
N VAL A 325 9.20 19.76 10.70
CA VAL A 325 9.87 20.61 9.70
C VAL A 325 10.64 21.77 10.36
N ALA A 326 10.33 22.13 11.60
CA ALA A 326 11.04 23.19 12.33
C ALA A 326 12.56 22.96 12.44
N GLY A 327 12.98 21.70 12.50
CA GLY A 327 14.41 21.33 12.53
C GLY A 327 15.04 21.15 11.16
N LEU A 328 14.26 21.17 10.10
CA LEU A 328 14.70 20.83 8.74
C LEU A 328 14.87 22.04 7.82
N ILE A 329 14.24 23.17 8.15
CA ILE A 329 14.34 24.41 7.37
C ILE A 329 14.60 25.62 8.28
N PRO A 330 15.25 26.68 7.76
CA PRO A 330 15.60 27.84 8.59
C PRO A 330 14.43 28.79 8.88
N HIS A 331 13.23 28.46 8.43
CA HIS A 331 12.06 29.35 8.54
C HIS A 331 11.48 29.35 9.94
N GLY A 332 11.30 30.55 10.52
CA GLY A 332 10.62 30.72 11.79
C GLY A 332 9.12 30.40 11.70
N LYS A 333 8.50 30.12 12.85
CA LYS A 333 7.10 29.63 12.95
C LYS A 333 6.08 30.47 12.18
N LYS A 334 6.24 31.79 12.11
CA LYS A 334 5.29 32.70 11.46
C LYS A 334 5.25 32.61 9.93
N VAL A 335 6.39 32.29 9.34
CA VAL A 335 6.55 32.21 7.87
C VAL A 335 6.72 30.76 7.40
N ARG A 336 6.70 29.81 8.31
CA ARG A 336 6.80 28.38 7.98
C ARG A 336 5.46 27.88 7.47
N MET A 337 5.45 27.33 6.24
CA MET A 337 4.28 26.82 5.52
C MET A 337 4.34 25.29 5.35
N ALA A 338 5.02 24.61 6.26
CA ALA A 338 5.07 23.17 6.40
C ALA A 338 5.32 22.84 7.87
N ASP A 339 4.51 21.96 8.44
CA ASP A 339 4.65 21.56 9.85
C ASP A 339 5.32 20.20 9.99
N ARG A 340 4.90 19.22 9.20
CA ARG A 340 5.40 17.84 9.24
C ARG A 340 5.87 17.40 7.87
N LEU A 341 7.04 16.79 7.81
CA LEU A 341 7.49 16.00 6.68
C LEU A 341 7.00 14.57 6.89
N VAL A 342 6.03 14.14 6.09
CA VAL A 342 5.39 12.83 6.26
C VAL A 342 5.93 11.79 5.30
N GLN A 343 6.64 12.25 4.26
CA GLN A 343 7.28 11.39 3.29
C GLN A 343 8.47 12.09 2.65
N VAL A 344 9.55 11.33 2.43
CA VAL A 344 10.72 11.79 1.69
C VAL A 344 11.36 10.65 0.93
N GLY A 345 11.71 10.90 -0.32
CA GLY A 345 12.48 10.02 -1.17
C GLY A 345 13.47 10.83 -2.01
N GLU A 346 14.19 10.19 -2.90
CA GLU A 346 15.21 10.87 -3.71
C GLU A 346 14.61 11.99 -4.59
N ARG A 347 13.43 11.76 -5.15
CA ARG A 347 12.79 12.69 -6.10
C ARG A 347 11.45 13.22 -5.65
N ILE A 348 10.86 12.72 -4.57
CA ILE A 348 9.55 13.11 -4.09
C ILE A 348 9.58 13.38 -2.60
N ALA A 349 8.81 14.35 -2.15
CA ALA A 349 8.53 14.55 -0.73
C ALA A 349 7.08 15.01 -0.54
N ARG A 350 6.56 14.76 0.66
CA ARG A 350 5.25 15.21 1.08
C ARG A 350 5.33 15.83 2.45
N THR A 351 4.73 16.99 2.59
CA THR A 351 4.57 17.67 3.87
C THR A 351 3.10 17.92 4.15
N GLU A 352 2.81 18.12 5.43
CA GLU A 352 1.51 18.59 5.91
C GLU A 352 1.66 19.96 6.54
N PHE A 353 0.63 20.80 6.39
CA PHE A 353 0.52 22.10 7.00
C PHE A 353 -0.89 22.30 7.56
N ASP A 354 -0.98 22.63 8.85
CA ASP A 354 -2.24 22.95 9.51
C ASP A 354 -2.44 24.48 9.46
N VAL A 355 -3.42 24.95 8.70
CA VAL A 355 -3.71 26.37 8.53
C VAL A 355 -4.23 26.94 9.86
N SER A 356 -3.36 27.59 10.60
CA SER A 356 -3.65 28.13 11.93
C SER A 356 -3.76 29.65 11.92
N SER A 357 -4.41 30.22 12.96
CA SER A 357 -4.52 31.67 13.16
C SER A 357 -3.18 32.40 13.33
N GLN A 358 -2.06 31.65 13.48
CA GLN A 358 -0.72 32.22 13.58
C GLN A 358 -0.06 32.42 12.21
N CYS A 359 -0.70 31.97 11.12
CA CYS A 359 -0.22 32.17 9.77
C CYS A 359 -0.41 33.64 9.35
N GLU A 360 0.69 34.31 9.00
CA GLU A 360 0.66 35.73 8.62
C GLU A 360 0.01 35.98 7.25
N LEU A 361 -0.18 34.93 6.44
CA LEU A 361 -0.82 35.00 5.13
C LEU A 361 -2.33 34.73 5.14
N LEU A 362 -2.96 34.79 6.30
CA LEU A 362 -4.42 34.74 6.39
C LEU A 362 -5.02 36.12 6.24
N ASP A 363 -6.05 36.24 5.41
CA ASP A 363 -6.87 37.45 5.34
C ASP A 363 -7.82 37.54 6.56
N PRO A 364 -8.45 38.70 6.80
CA PRO A 364 -9.41 38.87 7.91
C PRO A 364 -10.65 37.95 7.85
N ALA A 365 -10.92 37.34 6.66
CA ALA A 365 -12.00 36.38 6.47
C ALA A 365 -11.53 34.93 6.72
N GLY A 366 -10.28 34.73 7.13
CA GLY A 366 -9.69 33.42 7.40
C GLY A 366 -9.31 32.64 6.12
N ARG A 367 -9.15 33.30 5.00
CA ARG A 367 -8.67 32.66 3.75
C ARG A 367 -7.15 32.84 3.66
N LEU A 368 -6.49 31.75 3.23
CA LEU A 368 -5.05 31.76 2.97
C LEU A 368 -4.77 32.48 1.64
N ASP A 369 -3.82 33.40 1.62
CA ASP A 369 -3.36 34.06 0.39
C ASP A 369 -2.75 33.05 -0.57
N GLU A 370 -3.06 33.14 -1.85
CA GLU A 370 -2.58 32.22 -2.88
C GLU A 370 -1.05 32.20 -3.02
N VAL A 371 -0.36 33.26 -2.62
CA VAL A 371 1.10 33.30 -2.59
C VAL A 371 1.69 32.27 -1.65
N ALA A 372 0.94 31.87 -0.61
CA ALA A 372 1.33 30.82 0.31
C ALA A 372 1.56 29.47 -0.40
N PHE A 373 0.82 29.17 -1.47
CA PHE A 373 0.97 27.93 -2.22
C PHE A 373 2.36 27.81 -2.86
N ILE A 374 2.92 28.92 -3.34
CA ILE A 374 4.27 28.96 -3.90
C ILE A 374 5.29 28.64 -2.81
N GLU A 375 5.13 29.30 -1.67
CA GLU A 375 6.02 29.14 -0.53
C GLU A 375 5.93 27.71 0.06
N MET A 376 4.73 27.14 0.15
CA MET A 376 4.52 25.75 0.58
C MET A 376 5.30 24.76 -0.28
N ILE A 377 5.23 24.89 -1.60
CA ILE A 377 5.97 24.03 -2.53
C ILE A 377 7.48 24.19 -2.31
N ALA A 378 7.98 25.42 -2.18
CA ALA A 378 9.39 25.69 -1.98
C ALA A 378 9.89 25.14 -0.63
N GLN A 379 9.14 25.37 0.45
CA GLN A 379 9.50 24.89 1.79
C GLN A 379 9.39 23.36 1.93
N SER A 380 8.43 22.72 1.28
CA SER A 380 8.32 21.25 1.25
C SER A 380 9.55 20.63 0.58
N PHE A 381 10.03 21.22 -0.49
CA PHE A 381 11.26 20.79 -1.13
C PHE A 381 12.50 21.05 -0.23
N ALA A 382 12.55 22.22 0.42
CA ALA A 382 13.62 22.54 1.37
C ALA A 382 13.64 21.58 2.55
N ALA A 383 12.46 21.20 3.09
CA ALA A 383 12.32 20.22 4.17
C ALA A 383 12.86 18.83 3.77
N SER A 384 12.55 18.37 2.56
CA SER A 384 13.13 17.14 2.00
C SER A 384 14.65 17.20 1.98
N HIS A 385 15.22 18.31 1.53
CA HIS A 385 16.67 18.47 1.49
C HIS A 385 17.30 18.54 2.89
N GLY A 386 16.69 19.30 3.81
CA GLY A 386 17.11 19.39 5.19
C GLY A 386 17.09 18.04 5.91
N TYR A 387 16.10 17.21 5.60
CA TYR A 387 16.02 15.85 6.11
C TYR A 387 17.21 14.98 5.66
N HIS A 388 17.55 14.99 4.38
CA HIS A 388 18.73 14.26 3.88
C HIS A 388 20.04 14.79 4.49
N LEU A 389 20.13 16.09 4.73
CA LEU A 389 21.31 16.66 5.42
C LEU A 389 21.37 16.22 6.88
N SER A 390 20.23 16.16 7.57
CA SER A 390 20.17 15.70 8.97
C SER A 390 20.59 14.24 9.12
N LEU A 391 20.24 13.38 8.14
CA LEU A 391 20.70 11.99 8.11
C LEU A 391 22.24 11.88 7.96
N ALA A 392 22.84 12.83 7.25
CA ALA A 392 24.28 12.91 7.04
C ALA A 392 25.00 13.76 8.12
N GLU A 393 24.30 14.14 9.20
CA GLU A 393 24.81 15.02 10.29
C GLU A 393 25.37 16.36 9.76
N ARG A 394 24.80 16.87 8.65
CA ARG A 394 25.22 18.13 8.03
C ARG A 394 24.28 19.26 8.39
N ALA A 395 24.81 20.48 8.44
CA ALA A 395 24.03 21.67 8.69
C ALA A 395 23.05 21.98 7.54
N VAL A 396 21.88 22.50 7.89
CA VAL A 396 20.87 22.94 6.92
C VAL A 396 21.38 24.15 6.14
N HIS A 397 21.36 24.07 4.82
CA HIS A 397 21.75 25.17 3.94
C HIS A 397 20.59 26.11 3.65
N ARG A 398 20.91 27.39 3.41
CA ARG A 398 19.92 28.37 2.93
C ARG A 398 19.62 28.11 1.45
N GLY A 399 18.35 28.20 1.11
CA GLY A 399 17.86 28.21 -0.26
C GLY A 399 17.07 29.48 -0.55
N LEU A 400 16.95 29.84 -1.81
CA LEU A 400 16.14 30.97 -2.26
C LEU A 400 15.10 30.48 -3.26
N LEU A 401 13.88 30.93 -3.10
CA LEU A 401 12.82 30.82 -4.09
C LEU A 401 13.10 31.88 -5.18
N LEU A 402 13.31 31.44 -6.41
CA LEU A 402 13.60 32.31 -7.54
C LEU A 402 12.38 32.72 -8.34
N GLY A 403 11.32 31.92 -8.28
CA GLY A 403 10.07 32.20 -8.97
C GLY A 403 9.20 30.96 -9.14
N ALA A 404 7.99 31.19 -9.60
CA ALA A 404 7.02 30.15 -9.94
C ALA A 404 6.76 30.16 -11.45
N LYS A 405 6.39 28.98 -11.99
CA LYS A 405 5.98 28.80 -13.38
C LYS A 405 4.76 27.91 -13.42
N ASP A 406 3.81 28.29 -14.28
CA ASP A 406 2.60 27.51 -14.56
C ASP A 406 1.81 27.13 -13.27
N LEU A 407 1.85 28.00 -12.23
CA LEU A 407 1.04 27.79 -11.04
C LEU A 407 -0.44 28.08 -11.36
N VAL A 408 -1.26 27.06 -11.19
CA VAL A 408 -2.71 27.15 -11.36
C VAL A 408 -3.38 26.93 -10.01
N VAL A 409 -4.22 27.88 -9.59
CA VAL A 409 -5.03 27.78 -8.38
C VAL A 409 -6.42 27.28 -8.76
N HIS A 410 -6.85 26.20 -8.12
CA HIS A 410 -8.11 25.50 -8.36
C HIS A 410 -9.11 25.69 -7.21
N GLY A 411 -8.66 26.16 -6.05
CA GLY A 411 -9.49 26.32 -4.88
C GLY A 411 -8.83 27.15 -3.78
N GLU A 412 -9.61 27.46 -2.75
CA GLU A 412 -9.16 28.24 -1.60
C GLU A 412 -8.81 27.34 -0.43
N ALA A 413 -7.83 27.72 0.37
CA ALA A 413 -7.56 27.16 1.70
C ALA A 413 -8.01 28.12 2.78
N ARG A 414 -8.50 27.59 3.91
CA ARG A 414 -9.08 28.38 5.00
C ARG A 414 -8.51 27.99 6.35
N LEU A 415 -8.67 28.86 7.33
CA LEU A 415 -8.36 28.58 8.72
C LEU A 415 -9.01 27.27 9.18
N GLY A 416 -8.20 26.36 9.70
CA GLY A 416 -8.62 25.04 10.16
C GLY A 416 -8.40 23.92 9.14
N ASP A 417 -8.07 24.25 7.89
CA ASP A 417 -7.74 23.24 6.89
C ASP A 417 -6.40 22.57 7.19
N ARG A 418 -6.33 21.28 6.89
CA ARG A 418 -5.05 20.55 6.78
C ARG A 418 -4.71 20.37 5.32
N LEU A 419 -3.57 20.93 4.93
CA LEU A 419 -3.08 20.88 3.57
C LEU A 419 -1.97 19.84 3.44
N THR A 420 -2.03 19.05 2.37
CA THR A 420 -0.98 18.13 1.98
C THR A 420 -0.29 18.68 0.75
N VAL A 421 1.02 18.86 0.84
CA VAL A 421 1.86 19.35 -0.25
C VAL A 421 2.75 18.22 -0.74
N THR A 422 2.56 17.82 -1.99
CA THR A 422 3.43 16.84 -2.65
C THR A 422 4.36 17.56 -3.61
N VAL A 423 5.66 17.35 -3.50
CA VAL A 423 6.67 17.97 -4.37
C VAL A 423 7.47 16.91 -5.09
N ARG A 424 7.78 17.16 -6.37
CA ARG A 424 8.58 16.29 -7.24
C ARG A 424 9.73 17.09 -7.85
N LYS A 425 10.93 16.56 -7.70
CA LYS A 425 12.11 17.14 -8.33
C LYS A 425 12.13 16.79 -9.82
N ILE A 426 12.00 17.80 -10.67
CA ILE A 426 11.98 17.61 -12.12
C ILE A 426 13.40 17.58 -12.68
N THR A 427 14.21 18.61 -12.38
CA THR A 427 15.58 18.71 -12.87
C THR A 427 16.45 19.52 -11.92
N ARG A 428 17.75 19.33 -12.06
CA ARG A 428 18.76 20.09 -11.33
C ARG A 428 19.87 20.54 -12.29
N PHE A 429 20.30 21.79 -12.13
CA PHE A 429 21.39 22.40 -12.87
C PHE A 429 22.33 23.12 -11.90
N GLY A 430 23.41 22.45 -11.47
CA GLY A 430 24.28 22.98 -10.43
C GLY A 430 23.49 23.26 -9.14
N PRO A 431 23.53 24.52 -8.63
CA PRO A 431 22.79 24.92 -7.44
C PRO A 431 21.29 25.15 -7.69
N PHE A 432 20.83 25.17 -8.95
CA PHE A 432 19.44 25.43 -9.32
C PHE A 432 18.63 24.14 -9.39
N GLY A 433 17.37 24.21 -8.93
CA GLY A 433 16.41 23.13 -9.04
C GLY A 433 15.06 23.62 -9.58
N VAL A 434 14.39 22.76 -10.35
CA VAL A 434 12.98 22.92 -10.72
C VAL A 434 12.19 21.84 -10.03
N VAL A 435 11.16 22.24 -9.33
CA VAL A 435 10.31 21.39 -8.51
C VAL A 435 8.87 21.59 -8.92
N GLU A 436 8.17 20.53 -9.21
CA GLU A 436 6.73 20.50 -9.37
C GLU A 436 6.06 20.25 -8.03
N GLY A 437 4.94 20.93 -7.77
CA GLY A 437 4.18 20.77 -6.53
C GLY A 437 2.69 20.72 -6.77
N GLU A 438 2.02 19.91 -5.95
CA GLU A 438 0.57 19.83 -5.82
C GLU A 438 0.18 20.07 -4.39
N ILE A 439 -0.90 20.81 -4.16
CA ILE A 439 -1.46 21.10 -2.84
C ILE A 439 -2.89 20.61 -2.82
N ARG A 440 -3.22 19.79 -1.83
CA ARG A 440 -4.56 19.25 -1.62
C ARG A 440 -5.03 19.55 -0.20
N ASN A 441 -6.33 19.70 -0.03
CA ASN A 441 -6.92 19.79 1.30
C ASN A 441 -7.15 18.39 1.92
N GLN A 442 -7.67 18.34 3.14
CA GLN A 442 -7.97 17.11 3.88
C GLN A 442 -8.99 16.20 3.19
N GLU A 443 -9.77 16.72 2.24
CA GLU A 443 -10.73 15.97 1.42
C GLU A 443 -10.10 15.42 0.11
N GLY A 444 -8.79 15.64 -0.07
CA GLY A 444 -8.07 15.24 -1.28
C GLY A 444 -8.30 16.16 -2.49
N LYS A 445 -9.10 17.24 -2.35
CA LYS A 445 -9.36 18.20 -3.42
C LYS A 445 -8.10 18.97 -3.76
N LEU A 446 -7.76 19.04 -5.05
CA LEU A 446 -6.64 19.83 -5.55
C LEU A 446 -6.96 21.32 -5.38
N LEU A 447 -6.07 22.05 -4.69
CA LEU A 447 -6.19 23.49 -4.48
C LEU A 447 -5.24 24.27 -5.37
N ALA A 448 -4.02 23.77 -5.59
CA ALA A 448 -3.06 24.38 -6.49
C ALA A 448 -2.08 23.35 -7.02
N ALA A 449 -1.56 23.60 -8.25
CA ALA A 449 -0.47 22.84 -8.84
C ALA A 449 0.40 23.75 -9.70
N GLY A 450 1.71 23.48 -9.75
CA GLY A 450 2.64 24.27 -10.56
C GLY A 450 4.09 23.94 -10.28
N GLN A 451 4.98 24.75 -10.85
CA GLN A 451 6.42 24.57 -10.71
C GLN A 451 7.04 25.75 -10.00
N VAL A 452 8.03 25.47 -9.14
CA VAL A 452 8.87 26.49 -8.53
C VAL A 452 10.33 26.29 -8.92
N LYS A 453 11.04 27.40 -9.06
CA LYS A 453 12.49 27.42 -9.27
C LYS A 453 13.14 27.82 -7.96
N VAL A 454 14.09 27.01 -7.53
CA VAL A 454 14.82 27.20 -6.28
C VAL A 454 16.32 27.25 -6.56
N TRP A 455 17.03 27.98 -5.73
CA TRP A 455 18.49 28.03 -5.71
C TRP A 455 18.99 27.59 -4.32
N ARG A 456 20.05 26.81 -4.31
CA ARG A 456 20.69 26.34 -3.09
C ARG A 456 22.06 26.96 -2.93
N GLN A 457 22.35 27.55 -1.79
CA GLN A 457 23.71 27.97 -1.45
C GLN A 457 24.58 26.71 -1.29
N GLU A 458 25.61 26.59 -2.11
CA GLU A 458 26.63 25.56 -1.89
C GLU A 458 27.43 25.96 -0.68
N GLY A 459 27.45 25.10 0.35
CA GLY A 459 28.28 25.35 1.52
C GLY A 459 29.75 25.39 1.12
N GLU A 460 30.50 26.31 1.67
CA GLU A 460 31.96 26.26 1.64
C GLU A 460 32.36 24.91 2.25
N ASN A 461 33.10 24.11 1.49
CA ASN A 461 33.77 22.96 2.06
C ASN A 461 34.73 23.51 3.14
N PRO A 462 34.62 23.08 4.41
CA PRO A 462 35.70 23.36 5.32
C PRO A 462 36.95 22.68 4.76
N ALA A 463 37.97 23.46 4.56
CA ALA A 463 39.30 23.06 4.10
C ALA A 463 39.94 22.02 5.05
#